data_006b3a2f4405a93569c8a8d71fec0d45
#
_entry.id   006b3a2f4405a93569c8a8d71fec0d45
#
_cell.length_a   1.000
_cell.length_b   1.000
_cell.length_c   1.000
_cell.angle_alpha   90.00
_cell.angle_beta   90.00
_cell.angle_gamma   90.00
#
_symmetry.space_group_name_H-M   'P 1'
#
loop_
_entity.id
_entity.type
_entity.pdbx_description
1 polymer ?
#
loop_
_entity_poly.entity_id
_entity_poly.type
_entity_poly.pdbx_seq_one_letter_code
_entity_poly.pdbx_strand_id
1 'polypeptide(L)'
;PHWPLQAPPALIEKYLNRYVDGWDVTRQGRFERLKEMGLVPADMGLPPRIEEVPDWSDLTDKERQIETKKMAIHAAMVDNLDTNVGRILDLLETLGESENTLVVFMSDNGTDPYDRSQRPMYVARRSELGLNTSYEDMGTDKSYVFYGLGWAQVGSVHHRHYKFLPSEGGMHAPMIARFPGVLTPGDDLDAFASVIDITPTFLDVANVEHPGTQYRDQEIYPMRGRSLLPYMSDSLNVPYGDEDPVAFEI
;
A
#
# COMPACT_ATOMS: atom_id res chain seq x y z
N PRO A 1 -1.71 -1.59 -5.56
CA PRO A 1 -2.61 -2.36 -6.43
C PRO A 1 -3.93 -2.67 -5.74
N HIS A 2 -5.02 -2.66 -6.49
CA HIS A 2 -6.39 -2.85 -6.01
C HIS A 2 -7.13 -3.86 -6.89
N TRP A 3 -8.18 -4.53 -6.37
CA TRP A 3 -9.07 -5.36 -7.19
C TRP A 3 -9.77 -4.53 -8.29
N PRO A 4 -10.19 -5.15 -9.40
CA PRO A 4 -9.94 -6.54 -9.79
C PRO A 4 -8.47 -6.80 -10.11
N LEU A 5 -7.98 -8.00 -9.77
CA LEU A 5 -6.59 -8.37 -10.02
C LEU A 5 -6.39 -8.65 -11.52
N GLN A 6 -5.61 -7.79 -12.17
CA GLN A 6 -5.33 -7.84 -13.62
C GLN A 6 -3.89 -7.39 -13.86
N ALA A 7 -3.13 -8.14 -14.64
CA ALA A 7 -1.75 -7.81 -14.98
C ALA A 7 -1.34 -8.40 -16.33
N PRO A 8 -0.29 -7.89 -16.98
CA PRO A 8 0.26 -8.51 -18.19
C PRO A 8 0.62 -9.99 -17.98
N PRO A 9 0.22 -10.91 -18.89
CA PRO A 9 0.45 -12.34 -18.72
C PRO A 9 1.91 -12.73 -18.44
N ALA A 10 2.86 -12.10 -19.12
CA ALA A 10 4.29 -12.37 -18.91
C ALA A 10 4.77 -12.04 -17.48
N LEU A 11 4.19 -11.01 -16.84
CA LEU A 11 4.49 -10.70 -15.44
C LEU A 11 3.83 -11.69 -14.49
N ILE A 12 2.63 -12.18 -14.81
CA ILE A 12 1.96 -13.21 -14.00
C ILE A 12 2.80 -14.49 -14.00
N GLU A 13 3.27 -14.94 -15.14
CA GLU A 13 4.13 -16.13 -15.27
C GLU A 13 5.39 -16.04 -14.41
N LYS A 14 6.01 -14.87 -14.31
CA LYS A 14 7.18 -14.61 -13.45
C LYS A 14 6.93 -15.00 -11.99
N TYR A 15 5.70 -14.90 -11.50
CA TYR A 15 5.35 -15.07 -10.09
C TYR A 15 4.56 -16.35 -9.77
N LEU A 16 4.11 -17.14 -10.76
CA LEU A 16 3.24 -18.31 -10.55
C LEU A 16 3.79 -19.33 -9.53
N ASN A 17 5.11 -19.54 -9.50
CA ASN A 17 5.73 -20.51 -8.61
C ASN A 17 6.22 -19.92 -7.28
N ARG A 18 6.08 -18.60 -7.08
CA ARG A 18 6.65 -17.93 -5.91
C ARG A 18 5.86 -18.14 -4.62
N TYR A 19 4.57 -18.42 -4.72
CA TYR A 19 3.65 -18.45 -3.59
C TYR A 19 3.01 -19.82 -3.38
N VAL A 20 3.59 -20.87 -3.92
CA VAL A 20 3.09 -22.26 -3.82
C VAL A 20 3.08 -22.79 -2.39
N ASP A 21 4.00 -22.30 -1.55
CA ASP A 21 4.11 -22.66 -0.13
C ASP A 21 3.07 -21.93 0.75
N GLY A 22 2.32 -21.00 0.16
CA GLY A 22 1.17 -20.35 0.77
C GLY A 22 1.47 -19.16 1.67
N TRP A 23 0.39 -18.68 2.29
CA TRP A 23 0.45 -17.45 3.09
C TRP A 23 1.20 -17.61 4.40
N ASP A 24 1.17 -18.77 5.07
CA ASP A 24 1.85 -18.94 6.37
C ASP A 24 3.36 -18.83 6.20
N VAL A 25 3.92 -19.57 5.22
CA VAL A 25 5.36 -19.53 4.90
C VAL A 25 5.77 -18.14 4.40
N THR A 26 4.97 -17.55 3.51
CA THR A 26 5.25 -16.21 2.96
C THR A 26 5.22 -15.14 4.07
N ARG A 27 4.26 -15.23 4.99
CA ARG A 27 4.11 -14.30 6.12
C ARG A 27 5.29 -14.39 7.08
N GLN A 28 5.69 -15.59 7.45
CA GLN A 28 6.86 -15.83 8.28
C GLN A 28 8.13 -15.29 7.61
N GLY A 29 8.35 -15.63 6.34
CA GLY A 29 9.53 -15.18 5.60
C GLY A 29 9.62 -13.65 5.48
N ARG A 30 8.49 -12.96 5.27
CA ARG A 30 8.45 -11.49 5.30
C ARG A 30 8.80 -10.93 6.67
N PHE A 31 8.27 -11.52 7.73
CA PHE A 31 8.54 -11.10 9.11
C PHE A 31 10.02 -11.24 9.48
N GLU A 32 10.64 -12.38 9.15
CA GLU A 32 12.08 -12.55 9.37
C GLU A 32 12.91 -11.54 8.57
N ARG A 33 12.47 -11.25 7.34
CA ARG A 33 13.15 -10.24 6.53
C ARG A 33 13.07 -8.84 7.13
N LEU A 34 11.93 -8.46 7.74
CA LEU A 34 11.81 -7.18 8.45
C LEU A 34 12.78 -7.09 9.64
N LYS A 35 12.97 -8.20 10.37
CA LYS A 35 13.96 -8.28 11.45
C LYS A 35 15.40 -8.12 10.93
N GLU A 36 15.74 -8.83 9.86
CA GLU A 36 17.07 -8.72 9.21
C GLU A 36 17.36 -7.30 8.75
N MET A 37 16.36 -6.56 8.31
CA MET A 37 16.47 -5.17 7.89
C MET A 37 16.48 -4.18 9.06
N GLY A 38 16.24 -4.63 10.30
CA GLY A 38 16.14 -3.76 11.48
C GLY A 38 14.85 -2.93 11.56
N LEU A 39 13.86 -3.23 10.72
CA LEU A 39 12.57 -2.51 10.67
C LEU A 39 11.62 -2.90 11.81
N VAL A 40 11.90 -3.99 12.49
CA VAL A 40 11.20 -4.43 13.70
C VAL A 40 12.20 -4.98 14.71
N PRO A 41 11.92 -4.92 16.05
CA PRO A 41 12.77 -5.48 17.06
C PRO A 41 13.07 -6.98 16.82
N ALA A 42 14.32 -7.39 17.03
CA ALA A 42 14.75 -8.76 16.80
C ALA A 42 14.01 -9.80 17.68
N ASP A 43 13.59 -9.38 18.88
CA ASP A 43 12.84 -10.19 19.85
C ASP A 43 11.31 -10.10 19.66
N MET A 44 10.83 -9.31 18.69
CA MET A 44 9.40 -9.23 18.38
C MET A 44 8.86 -10.59 17.92
N GLY A 45 7.72 -11.00 18.47
CA GLY A 45 6.97 -12.17 18.02
C GLY A 45 6.07 -11.82 16.82
N LEU A 46 5.94 -12.74 15.86
CA LEU A 46 4.95 -12.61 14.80
C LEU A 46 3.54 -12.61 15.42
N PRO A 47 2.68 -11.61 15.17
CA PRO A 47 1.30 -11.63 15.65
C PRO A 47 0.57 -12.91 15.22
N PRO A 48 -0.40 -13.40 16.01
CA PRO A 48 -1.15 -14.60 15.63
C PRO A 48 -1.84 -14.41 14.27
N ARG A 49 -2.04 -15.52 13.56
CA ARG A 49 -2.87 -15.54 12.36
C ARG A 49 -4.28 -15.15 12.71
N ILE A 50 -4.97 -14.48 11.79
CA ILE A 50 -6.40 -14.15 11.90
C ILE A 50 -7.20 -15.44 11.93
N GLU A 51 -8.13 -15.60 12.88
CA GLU A 51 -8.86 -16.84 13.15
C GLU A 51 -9.64 -17.35 11.92
N GLU A 52 -10.17 -16.44 11.12
CA GLU A 52 -10.94 -16.76 9.93
C GLU A 52 -10.09 -17.25 8.75
N VAL A 53 -8.77 -17.14 8.83
CA VAL A 53 -7.85 -17.65 7.80
C VAL A 53 -7.49 -19.10 8.11
N PRO A 54 -7.87 -20.07 7.27
CA PRO A 54 -7.50 -21.46 7.46
C PRO A 54 -5.98 -21.67 7.36
N ASP A 55 -5.49 -22.77 7.92
CA ASP A 55 -4.16 -23.22 7.62
C ASP A 55 -4.01 -23.51 6.12
N TRP A 56 -2.88 -23.13 5.53
CA TRP A 56 -2.62 -23.42 4.13
C TRP A 56 -2.73 -24.93 3.80
N SER A 57 -2.35 -25.77 4.76
CA SER A 57 -2.44 -27.24 4.65
C SER A 57 -3.88 -27.76 4.59
N ASP A 58 -4.84 -27.03 5.12
CA ASP A 58 -6.25 -27.43 5.15
C ASP A 58 -6.97 -27.19 3.81
N LEU A 59 -6.35 -26.39 2.94
CA LEU A 59 -6.89 -26.13 1.61
C LEU A 59 -6.75 -27.35 0.69
N THR A 60 -7.74 -27.56 -0.16
CA THR A 60 -7.64 -28.51 -1.27
C THR A 60 -6.61 -28.06 -2.30
N ASP A 61 -6.11 -28.96 -3.13
CA ASP A 61 -5.17 -28.62 -4.20
C ASP A 61 -5.71 -27.55 -5.16
N LYS A 62 -7.02 -27.60 -5.43
CA LYS A 62 -7.68 -26.60 -6.28
C LYS A 62 -7.71 -25.21 -5.61
N GLU A 63 -8.00 -25.14 -4.33
CA GLU A 63 -7.99 -23.88 -3.58
C GLU A 63 -6.57 -23.32 -3.50
N ARG A 64 -5.56 -24.15 -3.20
CA ARG A 64 -4.16 -23.72 -3.23
C ARG A 64 -3.74 -23.16 -4.59
N GLN A 65 -4.15 -23.80 -5.68
CA GLN A 65 -3.88 -23.29 -7.03
C GLN A 65 -4.51 -21.93 -7.28
N ILE A 66 -5.77 -21.74 -6.87
CA ILE A 66 -6.49 -20.47 -7.00
C ILE A 66 -5.79 -19.38 -6.19
N GLU A 67 -5.52 -19.66 -4.92
CA GLU A 67 -4.92 -18.67 -4.02
C GLU A 67 -3.48 -18.32 -4.44
N THR A 68 -2.68 -19.31 -4.86
CA THR A 68 -1.36 -19.06 -5.43
C THR A 68 -1.43 -18.14 -6.66
N LYS A 69 -2.37 -18.39 -7.57
CA LYS A 69 -2.56 -17.56 -8.78
C LYS A 69 -3.00 -16.13 -8.40
N LYS A 70 -3.90 -15.96 -7.44
CA LYS A 70 -4.30 -14.62 -6.95
C LYS A 70 -3.09 -13.81 -6.48
N MET A 71 -2.23 -14.40 -5.66
CA MET A 71 -1.06 -13.67 -5.15
C MET A 71 -0.01 -13.43 -6.23
N ALA A 72 0.15 -14.36 -7.17
CA ALA A 72 1.02 -14.16 -8.34
C ALA A 72 0.57 -12.98 -9.19
N ILE A 73 -0.74 -12.85 -9.44
CA ILE A 73 -1.31 -11.70 -10.18
C ILE A 73 -1.08 -10.40 -9.39
N HIS A 74 -1.33 -10.40 -8.08
CA HIS A 74 -1.08 -9.22 -7.25
C HIS A 74 0.40 -8.79 -7.30
N ALA A 75 1.34 -9.73 -7.20
CA ALA A 75 2.76 -9.45 -7.33
C ALA A 75 3.12 -8.90 -8.74
N ALA A 76 2.50 -9.43 -9.78
CA ALA A 76 2.65 -8.92 -11.15
C ALA A 76 2.10 -7.49 -11.30
N MET A 77 1.00 -7.15 -10.60
CA MET A 77 0.49 -5.78 -10.55
C MET A 77 1.48 -4.81 -9.88
N VAL A 78 2.13 -5.26 -8.80
CA VAL A 78 3.17 -4.45 -8.12
C VAL A 78 4.38 -4.24 -9.03
N ASP A 79 4.86 -5.28 -9.70
CA ASP A 79 5.97 -5.20 -10.67
C ASP A 79 5.64 -4.24 -11.83
N ASN A 80 4.42 -4.32 -12.36
CA ASN A 80 3.96 -3.40 -13.39
C ASN A 80 3.87 -1.95 -12.90
N LEU A 81 3.42 -1.75 -11.65
CA LEU A 81 3.40 -0.43 -11.01
C LEU A 81 4.82 0.13 -10.87
N ASP A 82 5.76 -0.65 -10.35
CA ASP A 82 7.17 -0.26 -10.20
C ASP A 82 7.80 0.14 -11.53
N THR A 83 7.59 -0.66 -12.58
CA THR A 83 8.03 -0.34 -13.95
C THR A 83 7.49 1.02 -14.42
N ASN A 84 6.22 1.33 -14.14
CA ASN A 84 5.64 2.60 -14.58
C ASN A 84 6.08 3.78 -13.71
N VAL A 85 6.36 3.59 -12.43
CA VAL A 85 7.02 4.60 -11.59
C VAL A 85 8.42 4.91 -12.16
N GLY A 86 9.20 3.89 -12.52
CA GLY A 86 10.49 4.05 -13.18
C GLY A 86 10.41 4.93 -14.44
N ARG A 87 9.42 4.66 -15.32
CA ARG A 87 9.20 5.47 -16.52
C ARG A 87 8.90 6.95 -16.23
N ILE A 88 8.22 7.25 -15.12
CA ILE A 88 7.96 8.64 -14.69
C ILE A 88 9.26 9.28 -14.23
N LEU A 89 10.09 8.57 -13.47
CA LEU A 89 11.39 9.07 -13.00
C LEU A 89 12.35 9.32 -14.18
N ASP A 90 12.41 8.41 -15.14
CA ASP A 90 13.19 8.56 -16.37
C ASP A 90 12.75 9.79 -17.19
N LEU A 91 11.44 10.06 -17.23
CA LEU A 91 10.91 11.24 -17.89
C LEU A 91 11.34 12.52 -17.19
N LEU A 92 11.27 12.58 -15.85
CA LEU A 92 11.76 13.73 -15.07
C LEU A 92 13.23 14.00 -15.31
N GLU A 93 14.06 12.95 -15.39
CA GLU A 93 15.47 13.08 -15.72
C GLU A 93 15.68 13.61 -17.13
N THR A 94 14.94 13.07 -18.12
CA THR A 94 15.01 13.52 -19.52
C THR A 94 14.63 15.00 -19.68
N LEU A 95 13.67 15.48 -18.87
CA LEU A 95 13.22 16.87 -18.86
C LEU A 95 14.17 17.80 -18.08
N GLY A 96 15.14 17.26 -17.34
CA GLY A 96 16.02 18.03 -16.46
C GLY A 96 15.35 18.52 -15.17
N GLU A 97 14.19 17.93 -14.79
CA GLU A 97 13.38 18.33 -13.63
C GLU A 97 13.57 17.40 -12.42
N SER A 98 14.41 16.40 -12.52
CA SER A 98 14.63 15.37 -11.49
C SER A 98 15.05 15.96 -10.15
N GLU A 99 15.92 16.97 -10.16
CA GLU A 99 16.43 17.63 -8.94
C GLU A 99 15.45 18.66 -8.37
N ASN A 100 14.46 19.09 -9.15
CA ASN A 100 13.48 20.12 -8.77
C ASN A 100 12.07 19.55 -8.56
N THR A 101 11.94 18.23 -8.39
CA THR A 101 10.65 17.55 -8.21
C THR A 101 10.66 16.70 -6.95
N LEU A 102 9.75 17.02 -6.01
CA LEU A 102 9.42 16.13 -4.91
C LEU A 102 8.49 15.01 -5.45
N VAL A 103 8.96 13.78 -5.35
CA VAL A 103 8.16 12.59 -5.66
C VAL A 103 7.78 11.88 -4.38
N VAL A 104 6.48 11.66 -4.16
CA VAL A 104 5.95 10.92 -3.01
C VAL A 104 5.19 9.70 -3.53
N PHE A 105 5.54 8.53 -3.02
CA PHE A 105 4.86 7.28 -3.27
C PHE A 105 4.36 6.71 -1.95
N MET A 106 3.06 6.39 -1.86
CA MET A 106 2.44 5.86 -0.65
C MET A 106 1.23 4.99 -0.97
N SER A 107 0.81 4.18 -0.02
CA SER A 107 -0.52 3.55 -0.03
C SER A 107 -1.51 4.43 0.74
N ASP A 108 -2.78 4.39 0.35
CA ASP A 108 -3.87 5.14 0.98
C ASP A 108 -4.42 4.46 2.24
N ASN A 109 -4.21 3.15 2.38
CA ASN A 109 -4.64 2.34 3.52
C ASN A 109 -3.87 1.02 3.57
N GLY A 110 -4.11 0.27 4.63
CA GLY A 110 -3.67 -1.12 4.73
C GLY A 110 -4.34 -2.04 3.72
N THR A 111 -4.00 -3.32 3.77
CA THR A 111 -4.45 -4.33 2.79
C THR A 111 -5.95 -4.56 2.83
N ASP A 112 -6.62 -4.69 1.66
CA ASP A 112 -8.06 -5.01 1.59
C ASP A 112 -8.28 -6.52 1.70
N PRO A 113 -8.94 -7.02 2.77
CA PRO A 113 -9.13 -8.44 3.04
C PRO A 113 -10.33 -9.04 2.32
N TYR A 114 -11.28 -8.21 1.87
CA TYR A 114 -12.61 -8.68 1.52
C TYR A 114 -12.68 -9.15 0.06
N ASP A 115 -13.09 -10.41 -0.10
CA ASP A 115 -13.60 -10.90 -1.38
C ASP A 115 -15.10 -10.61 -1.46
N ARG A 116 -15.47 -9.64 -2.29
CA ARG A 116 -16.85 -9.23 -2.51
C ARG A 116 -17.45 -9.84 -3.77
N SER A 117 -16.71 -10.70 -4.46
CA SER A 117 -17.08 -11.22 -5.78
C SER A 117 -18.45 -11.91 -5.82
N GLN A 118 -18.91 -12.45 -4.67
CA GLN A 118 -20.18 -13.17 -4.55
C GLN A 118 -21.34 -12.29 -4.01
N ARG A 119 -21.09 -11.04 -3.63
CA ARG A 119 -22.17 -10.15 -3.16
C ARG A 119 -23.05 -9.72 -4.34
N PRO A 120 -24.40 -9.64 -4.19
CA PRO A 120 -25.33 -9.41 -5.31
C PRO A 120 -24.97 -8.20 -6.17
N MET A 121 -24.59 -7.08 -5.55
CA MET A 121 -24.21 -5.86 -6.26
C MET A 121 -22.94 -6.08 -7.12
N TYR A 122 -21.95 -6.80 -6.63
CA TYR A 122 -20.71 -7.09 -7.38
C TYR A 122 -20.94 -8.14 -8.46
N VAL A 123 -21.83 -9.12 -8.22
CA VAL A 123 -22.27 -10.08 -9.25
C VAL A 123 -22.95 -9.36 -10.41
N ALA A 124 -23.91 -8.46 -10.11
CA ALA A 124 -24.58 -7.67 -11.14
C ALA A 124 -23.57 -6.81 -11.93
N ARG A 125 -22.69 -6.09 -11.22
CA ARG A 125 -21.70 -5.20 -11.85
C ARG A 125 -20.71 -5.94 -12.75
N ARG A 126 -20.17 -7.08 -12.30
CA ARG A 126 -19.25 -7.88 -13.14
C ARG A 126 -19.96 -8.44 -14.38
N SER A 127 -21.25 -8.82 -14.25
CA SER A 127 -22.04 -9.30 -15.39
C SER A 127 -22.26 -8.20 -16.43
N GLU A 128 -22.62 -6.99 -16.00
CA GLU A 128 -22.74 -5.83 -16.88
C GLU A 128 -21.45 -5.52 -17.66
N LEU A 129 -20.31 -5.71 -17.00
CA LEU A 129 -18.99 -5.44 -17.59
C LEU A 129 -18.42 -6.61 -18.39
N GLY A 130 -19.11 -7.75 -18.46
CA GLY A 130 -18.61 -8.97 -19.09
C GLY A 130 -17.40 -9.61 -18.37
N LEU A 131 -17.27 -9.33 -17.06
CA LEU A 131 -16.20 -9.83 -16.21
C LEU A 131 -16.64 -11.10 -15.47
N ASN A 132 -15.68 -11.93 -15.06
CA ASN A 132 -15.95 -13.17 -14.33
C ASN A 132 -14.86 -13.53 -13.32
N THR A 133 -15.07 -14.64 -12.60
CA THR A 133 -14.15 -15.14 -11.57
C THR A 133 -13.58 -16.52 -11.94
N SER A 134 -13.64 -16.92 -13.22
CA SER A 134 -13.11 -18.21 -13.65
C SER A 134 -11.59 -18.27 -13.47
N TYR A 135 -11.06 -19.47 -13.24
CA TYR A 135 -9.62 -19.65 -13.09
C TYR A 135 -8.86 -19.28 -14.36
N GLU A 136 -9.45 -19.56 -15.51
CA GLU A 136 -8.88 -19.30 -16.84
C GLU A 136 -8.70 -17.79 -17.08
N ASP A 137 -9.70 -17.00 -16.72
CA ASP A 137 -9.71 -15.55 -16.94
C ASP A 137 -9.03 -14.76 -15.80
N MET A 138 -8.62 -15.42 -14.70
CA MET A 138 -7.91 -14.74 -13.60
C MET A 138 -6.65 -14.05 -14.09
N GLY A 139 -6.57 -12.75 -13.85
CA GLY A 139 -5.45 -11.89 -14.22
C GLY A 139 -5.56 -11.24 -15.58
N THR A 140 -6.51 -11.67 -16.44
CA THR A 140 -6.80 -11.07 -17.74
C THR A 140 -7.67 -9.80 -17.60
N ASP A 141 -7.98 -9.15 -18.71
CA ASP A 141 -8.93 -8.03 -18.80
C ASP A 141 -10.38 -8.43 -18.42
N LYS A 142 -10.69 -9.72 -18.37
CA LYS A 142 -11.98 -10.27 -17.93
C LYS A 142 -12.02 -10.64 -16.45
N SER A 143 -10.90 -10.55 -15.76
CA SER A 143 -10.78 -10.93 -14.36
C SER A 143 -11.59 -10.03 -13.43
N TYR A 144 -12.32 -10.62 -12.49
CA TYR A 144 -12.98 -9.91 -11.39
C TYR A 144 -12.72 -10.61 -10.05
N VAL A 145 -11.45 -10.79 -9.73
CA VAL A 145 -11.02 -11.49 -8.53
C VAL A 145 -10.34 -10.57 -7.52
N PHE A 146 -10.38 -10.98 -6.28
CA PHE A 146 -9.79 -10.33 -5.11
C PHE A 146 -8.74 -11.27 -4.53
N TYR A 147 -7.74 -10.77 -3.82
CA TYR A 147 -6.74 -11.67 -3.26
C TYR A 147 -7.10 -12.23 -1.87
N GLY A 148 -8.06 -11.62 -1.18
CA GLY A 148 -8.68 -12.20 0.00
C GLY A 148 -7.88 -12.06 1.30
N LEU A 149 -8.49 -12.55 2.39
CA LEU A 149 -8.03 -12.36 3.76
C LEU A 149 -6.68 -13.02 4.04
N GLY A 150 -6.45 -14.24 3.51
CA GLY A 150 -5.19 -14.96 3.69
C GLY A 150 -3.98 -14.17 3.20
N TRP A 151 -4.07 -13.56 2.04
CA TRP A 151 -3.00 -12.73 1.50
C TRP A 151 -3.00 -11.31 2.07
N ALA A 152 -4.15 -10.78 2.52
CA ALA A 152 -4.21 -9.49 3.17
C ALA A 152 -3.36 -9.46 4.44
N GLN A 153 -3.44 -10.49 5.29
CA GLN A 153 -2.60 -10.57 6.49
C GLN A 153 -1.09 -10.71 6.17
N VAL A 154 -0.74 -11.27 5.01
CA VAL A 154 0.65 -11.31 4.53
C VAL A 154 1.13 -9.92 4.12
N GLY A 155 0.23 -9.14 3.51
CA GLY A 155 0.53 -7.76 3.11
C GLY A 155 0.66 -6.79 4.28
N SER A 156 -0.03 -7.06 5.40
CA SER A 156 0.00 -6.21 6.61
C SER A 156 1.08 -6.63 7.63
N VAL A 157 1.84 -7.71 7.37
CA VAL A 157 2.88 -8.14 8.31
C VAL A 157 3.89 -7.00 8.50
N HIS A 158 4.28 -6.66 9.71
CA HIS A 158 4.12 -7.29 11.03
C HIS A 158 2.90 -6.79 11.83
N HIS A 159 2.12 -5.90 11.25
CA HIS A 159 0.96 -5.35 11.94
C HIS A 159 -0.18 -6.36 12.06
N ARG A 160 -1.10 -6.08 12.99
CA ARG A 160 -2.35 -6.82 13.15
C ARG A 160 -3.45 -6.20 12.30
N HIS A 161 -4.33 -7.05 11.80
CA HIS A 161 -5.51 -6.69 11.03
C HIS A 161 -5.18 -6.05 9.67
N TYR A 162 -6.11 -5.25 9.13
CA TYR A 162 -6.18 -4.84 7.74
C TYR A 162 -7.12 -3.63 7.58
N LYS A 163 -7.28 -3.13 6.37
CA LYS A 163 -8.22 -2.06 5.98
C LYS A 163 -9.60 -2.23 6.65
N PHE A 164 -10.27 -1.14 6.98
CA PHE A 164 -11.55 -1.01 7.71
C PHE A 164 -11.48 -1.24 9.22
N LEU A 165 -10.30 -1.34 9.79
CA LEU A 165 -10.13 -1.44 11.24
C LEU A 165 -9.16 -0.35 11.72
N PRO A 166 -9.44 0.31 12.88
CA PRO A 166 -8.57 1.32 13.47
C PRO A 166 -7.36 0.66 14.15
N SER A 167 -6.59 -0.07 13.40
CA SER A 167 -5.40 -0.81 13.82
C SER A 167 -4.24 -0.53 12.88
N GLU A 168 -3.02 -0.78 13.32
CA GLU A 168 -1.82 -0.55 12.51
C GLU A 168 -1.91 -1.18 11.10
N GLY A 169 -2.37 -2.43 11.02
CA GLY A 169 -2.52 -3.10 9.71
C GLY A 169 -3.59 -2.49 8.80
N GLY A 170 -4.50 -1.68 9.35
CA GLY A 170 -5.53 -0.96 8.59
C GLY A 170 -5.11 0.44 8.17
N MET A 171 -4.33 1.13 9.00
CA MET A 171 -4.03 2.56 8.88
C MET A 171 -2.56 2.85 8.57
N HIS A 172 -1.63 2.06 9.10
CA HIS A 172 -0.20 2.28 8.91
C HIS A 172 0.21 1.89 7.49
N ALA A 173 0.39 2.90 6.64
CA ALA A 173 0.82 2.75 5.24
C ALA A 173 2.23 3.31 5.07
N PRO A 174 3.14 2.58 4.39
CA PRO A 174 4.48 3.08 4.12
C PRO A 174 4.43 4.24 3.12
N MET A 175 5.35 5.19 3.29
CA MET A 175 5.59 6.29 2.36
C MET A 175 7.05 6.32 1.93
N ILE A 176 7.30 6.61 0.66
CA ILE A 176 8.64 6.89 0.13
C ILE A 176 8.61 8.30 -0.43
N ALA A 177 9.57 9.11 -0.02
CA ALA A 177 9.77 10.46 -0.56
C ALA A 177 11.15 10.55 -1.24
N ARG A 178 11.20 11.20 -2.40
CA ARG A 178 12.43 11.48 -3.14
C ARG A 178 12.45 12.97 -3.53
N PHE A 179 13.43 13.70 -3.04
CA PHE A 179 13.68 15.09 -3.41
C PHE A 179 15.19 15.36 -3.36
N PRO A 180 15.93 15.11 -4.46
CA PRO A 180 17.38 15.24 -4.48
C PRO A 180 17.86 16.61 -4.04
N GLY A 181 18.97 16.66 -3.33
CA GLY A 181 19.53 17.91 -2.79
C GLY A 181 18.81 18.49 -1.57
N VAL A 182 17.65 17.93 -1.20
CA VAL A 182 16.87 18.36 -0.02
C VAL A 182 16.75 17.22 0.99
N LEU A 183 16.44 16.00 0.54
CA LEU A 183 16.31 14.82 1.39
C LEU A 183 17.55 13.96 1.32
N THR A 184 17.97 13.40 2.47
CA THR A 184 19.11 12.48 2.56
C THR A 184 18.74 11.11 1.97
N PRO A 185 19.50 10.59 0.98
CA PRO A 185 19.21 9.29 0.42
C PRO A 185 19.41 8.14 1.42
N GLY A 186 18.42 7.27 1.53
CA GLY A 186 18.50 6.05 2.34
C GLY A 186 18.15 6.25 3.81
N ASP A 187 17.67 7.42 4.20
CA ASP A 187 17.14 7.64 5.54
C ASP A 187 15.85 6.83 5.74
N ASP A 188 15.73 6.27 6.93
CA ASP A 188 14.54 5.57 7.41
C ASP A 188 13.95 6.37 8.57
N LEU A 189 12.77 6.93 8.35
CA LEU A 189 12.11 7.87 9.26
C LEU A 189 10.86 7.21 9.83
N ASP A 190 10.79 7.07 11.15
CA ASP A 190 9.78 6.28 11.87
C ASP A 190 8.75 7.11 12.64
N ALA A 191 8.81 8.44 12.58
CA ALA A 191 7.86 9.29 13.27
C ALA A 191 6.46 9.22 12.65
N PHE A 192 5.46 9.41 13.50
CA PHE A 192 4.07 9.49 13.06
C PHE A 192 3.87 10.63 12.06
N ALA A 193 3.21 10.32 10.94
CA ALA A 193 2.73 11.25 9.94
C ALA A 193 1.32 10.85 9.46
N SER A 194 0.59 11.78 8.87
CA SER A 194 -0.76 11.52 8.37
C SER A 194 -0.92 11.98 6.92
N VAL A 195 -1.85 11.38 6.20
CA VAL A 195 -2.16 11.79 4.82
C VAL A 195 -2.55 13.27 4.70
N ILE A 196 -3.10 13.86 5.77
CA ILE A 196 -3.43 15.30 5.80
C ILE A 196 -2.19 16.20 5.74
N ASP A 197 -0.98 15.66 5.99
CA ASP A 197 0.28 16.38 5.99
C ASP A 197 0.87 16.54 4.58
N ILE A 198 0.38 15.76 3.63
CA ILE A 198 0.91 15.78 2.24
C ILE A 198 0.65 17.14 1.57
N THR A 199 -0.56 17.68 1.69
CA THR A 199 -0.89 18.97 1.08
C THR A 199 -0.07 20.13 1.66
N PRO A 200 0.05 20.32 3.00
CA PRO A 200 0.93 21.36 3.54
C PRO A 200 2.41 21.15 3.15
N THR A 201 2.88 19.91 3.03
CA THR A 201 4.23 19.62 2.55
C THR A 201 4.43 20.09 1.11
N PHE A 202 3.47 19.87 0.22
CA PHE A 202 3.55 20.33 -1.17
C PHE A 202 3.53 21.86 -1.28
N LEU A 203 2.71 22.53 -0.47
CA LEU A 203 2.67 23.99 -0.42
C LEU A 203 4.01 24.56 0.09
N ASP A 204 4.58 23.95 1.11
CA ASP A 204 5.87 24.35 1.69
C ASP A 204 7.00 24.20 0.66
N VAL A 205 7.11 23.04 -0.01
CA VAL A 205 8.07 22.81 -1.10
C VAL A 205 7.89 23.81 -2.23
N ALA A 206 6.65 24.18 -2.56
CA ALA A 206 6.33 25.15 -3.60
C ALA A 206 6.50 26.62 -3.14
N ASN A 207 6.81 26.84 -1.86
CA ASN A 207 6.85 28.18 -1.23
C ASN A 207 5.53 28.96 -1.46
N VAL A 208 4.40 28.27 -1.28
CA VAL A 208 3.05 28.83 -1.44
C VAL A 208 2.31 28.81 -0.11
N GLU A 209 1.82 29.96 0.34
CA GLU A 209 1.02 30.03 1.55
C GLU A 209 -0.43 29.55 1.29
N HIS A 210 -0.96 28.79 2.26
CA HIS A 210 -2.37 28.42 2.24
C HIS A 210 -3.24 29.65 2.51
N PRO A 211 -4.35 29.84 1.75
CA PRO A 211 -5.18 31.06 1.85
C PRO A 211 -5.97 31.19 3.16
N GLY A 212 -5.75 30.31 4.13
CA GLY A 212 -6.44 30.34 5.42
C GLY A 212 -7.86 29.78 5.34
N THR A 213 -8.86 30.61 5.67
CA THR A 213 -10.28 30.22 5.68
C THR A 213 -11.10 30.80 4.52
N GLN A 214 -10.46 31.53 3.61
CA GLN A 214 -11.11 32.16 2.49
C GLN A 214 -10.33 31.92 1.18
N TYR A 215 -11.01 31.49 0.14
CA TYR A 215 -10.44 31.35 -1.20
C TYR A 215 -11.47 31.68 -2.29
N ARG A 216 -11.17 32.69 -3.14
CA ARG A 216 -12.05 33.14 -4.23
C ARG A 216 -13.49 33.41 -3.77
N ASP A 217 -13.64 34.21 -2.72
CA ASP A 217 -14.94 34.58 -2.11
C ASP A 217 -15.72 33.40 -1.50
N GLN A 218 -15.09 32.25 -1.30
CA GLN A 218 -15.68 31.09 -0.65
C GLN A 218 -15.00 30.81 0.69
N GLU A 219 -15.79 30.46 1.69
CA GLU A 219 -15.26 29.95 2.95
C GLU A 219 -14.72 28.52 2.74
N ILE A 220 -13.50 28.28 3.22
CA ILE A 220 -12.84 26.99 3.16
C ILE A 220 -12.39 26.55 4.56
N TYR A 221 -12.23 25.26 4.76
CA TYR A 221 -11.67 24.76 6.01
C TYR A 221 -10.18 25.07 6.13
N PRO A 222 -9.70 25.46 7.33
CA PRO A 222 -8.28 25.61 7.55
C PRO A 222 -7.58 24.27 7.44
N MET A 223 -6.33 24.31 6.97
CA MET A 223 -5.48 23.12 6.90
C MET A 223 -5.15 22.63 8.30
N ARG A 224 -5.32 21.35 8.56
CA ARG A 224 -5.05 20.72 9.87
C ARG A 224 -3.71 20.00 9.91
N GLY A 225 -3.25 19.46 8.77
CA GLY A 225 -1.96 18.79 8.65
C GLY A 225 -0.79 19.76 8.76
N ARG A 226 0.40 19.20 8.96
CA ARG A 226 1.67 19.92 9.09
C ARG A 226 2.57 19.57 7.94
N SER A 227 3.45 20.49 7.52
CA SER A 227 4.49 20.15 6.54
C SER A 227 5.45 19.12 7.14
N LEU A 228 5.69 18.05 6.39
CA LEU A 228 6.70 17.04 6.72
C LEU A 228 8.10 17.46 6.26
N LEU A 229 8.23 18.52 5.45
CA LEU A 229 9.51 18.94 4.90
C LEU A 229 10.57 19.20 5.98
N PRO A 230 10.28 19.92 7.08
CA PRO A 230 11.27 20.13 8.15
C PRO A 230 11.74 18.84 8.82
N TYR A 231 10.87 17.83 8.94
CA TYR A 231 11.22 16.52 9.49
C TYR A 231 12.06 15.71 8.50
N MET A 232 11.62 15.62 7.26
CA MET A 232 12.32 14.87 6.21
C MET A 232 13.68 15.48 5.83
N SER A 233 13.92 16.77 6.12
CA SER A 233 15.20 17.47 5.88
C SER A 233 16.06 17.65 7.13
N ASP A 234 15.85 16.83 8.18
CA ASP A 234 16.59 16.86 9.45
C ASP A 234 16.53 18.19 10.23
N SER A 235 15.61 19.09 9.90
CA SER A 235 15.45 20.37 10.61
C SER A 235 14.49 20.30 11.79
N LEU A 236 13.76 19.18 11.96
CA LEU A 236 12.82 18.92 13.04
C LEU A 236 12.90 17.42 13.43
N ASN A 237 12.90 17.13 14.72
CA ASN A 237 13.02 15.75 15.20
C ASN A 237 11.77 14.90 14.95
N VAL A 238 10.56 15.45 15.10
CA VAL A 238 9.28 14.78 14.89
C VAL A 238 8.23 15.76 14.40
N PRO A 239 7.30 15.37 13.49
CA PRO A 239 6.21 16.24 13.02
C PRO A 239 5.17 16.51 14.12
N TYR A 240 4.91 15.50 14.97
CA TYR A 240 3.93 15.53 16.06
C TYR A 240 4.60 15.14 17.37
N GLY A 241 4.37 15.91 18.42
CA GLY A 241 4.81 15.61 19.79
C GLY A 241 3.74 14.83 20.56
N ASP A 242 4.09 14.39 21.77
CA ASP A 242 3.22 13.62 22.66
C ASP A 242 1.90 14.34 23.03
N GLU A 243 1.86 15.66 22.94
CA GLU A 243 0.69 16.50 23.23
C GLU A 243 -0.21 16.76 22.01
N ASP A 244 0.12 16.19 20.86
CA ASP A 244 -0.60 16.38 19.60
C ASP A 244 -1.55 15.18 19.33
N PRO A 245 -2.79 15.16 19.81
CA PRO A 245 -3.68 14.03 19.59
C PRO A 245 -4.14 13.98 18.14
N VAL A 246 -4.08 12.79 17.55
CA VAL A 246 -4.67 12.49 16.24
C VAL A 246 -5.78 11.48 16.44
N ALA A 247 -7.00 11.85 16.05
CA ALA A 247 -8.18 11.01 16.20
C ALA A 247 -8.64 10.48 14.82
N PHE A 248 -9.03 9.22 14.80
CA PHE A 248 -9.62 8.56 13.63
C PHE A 248 -11.03 8.07 13.97
N GLU A 249 -11.94 8.24 13.03
CA GLU A 249 -13.28 7.67 13.06
C GLU A 249 -13.48 6.83 11.78
N ILE A 250 -14.01 5.60 11.93
CA ILE A 250 -14.26 4.67 10.82
C ILE A 250 -15.75 4.31 10.77
#